data_ef52c37f30d0ae275d3a465144b44d74
#
_entry.id   ef52c37f30d0ae275d3a465144b44d74
#
_cell.length_a   1.000
_cell.length_b   1.000
_cell.length_c   1.000
_cell.angle_alpha   90.00
_cell.angle_beta   90.00
_cell.angle_gamma   90.00
#
_symmetry.space_group_name_H-M   'P 1'
#
loop_
_entity.id
_entity.type
_entity.pdbx_description
1 polymer ?
#
loop_
_entity_poly.entity_id
_entity_poly.type
_entity_poly.pdbx_seq_one_letter_code
_entity_poly.pdbx_strand_id
1 'polypeptide(L)'
;MGSLAWEVIGVIDTEGDRAEWTFPAEPGAVRSARTAVRDQLCGWDLDSVADVTALLVSELVTNSLRHATGPIGVRLVRPGGLADTLLVEVSDPLPDPPHERAARPEDESGRGLQLVAGSSRRWGTRPDDTGKIVWFELAVPG
;
A
#
# COMPACT_ATOMS: atom_id res chain seq x y z
N MET A 1 -22.75 -12.08 10.80
CA MET A 1 -22.05 -11.91 11.24
C MET A 1 -20.97 -11.17 10.88
N GLY A 2 -20.09 -10.89 11.27
CA GLY A 2 -18.97 -10.10 10.96
C GLY A 2 -18.61 -10.10 9.49
N SER A 3 -19.31 -10.86 8.78
CA SER A 3 -18.98 -10.97 7.39
C SER A 3 -19.05 -9.64 6.67
N LEU A 4 -19.84 -8.73 7.16
CA LEU A 4 -19.93 -7.48 6.47
C LEU A 4 -18.62 -6.72 6.46
N ALA A 5 -17.92 -6.79 7.56
CA ALA A 5 -16.67 -6.06 7.63
C ALA A 5 -15.67 -6.63 6.66
N TRP A 6 -15.54 -7.91 6.59
CA TRP A 6 -14.50 -8.44 5.77
C TRP A 6 -14.90 -8.48 4.31
N GLU A 7 -16.14 -8.26 3.99
CA GLU A 7 -16.49 -8.11 2.61
C GLU A 7 -15.79 -6.89 2.04
N VAL A 8 -15.65 -5.87 2.87
CA VAL A 8 -14.98 -4.68 2.42
C VAL A 8 -13.48 -4.86 2.47
N ILE A 9 -13.01 -5.52 3.49
CA ILE A 9 -11.61 -5.71 3.69
C ILE A 9 -11.33 -7.18 3.81
N GLY A 10 -10.85 -7.76 2.77
CA GLY A 10 -10.53 -9.16 2.82
C GLY A 10 -9.14 -9.33 3.38
N VAL A 11 -9.05 -9.67 4.65
CA VAL A 11 -7.75 -9.97 5.21
C VAL A 11 -7.40 -11.37 4.80
N ILE A 12 -6.35 -11.52 4.05
CA ILE A 12 -6.00 -12.79 3.47
C ILE A 12 -4.98 -13.53 4.27
N ASP A 13 -4.02 -12.84 4.83
CA ASP A 13 -2.92 -13.49 5.48
C ASP A 13 -2.41 -12.64 6.62
N THR A 14 -2.47 -13.17 7.83
CA THR A 14 -1.96 -12.42 8.97
C THR A 14 -1.13 -13.35 9.81
N GLU A 15 -0.16 -13.96 9.21
CA GLU A 15 0.64 -14.90 9.95
C GLU A 15 1.73 -14.26 10.72
N GLY A 16 1.45 -13.32 11.50
CA GLY A 16 2.46 -12.73 12.35
C GLY A 16 3.39 -11.78 11.61
N ASP A 17 3.89 -12.19 10.48
CA ASP A 17 4.85 -11.37 9.73
C ASP A 17 4.23 -10.60 8.59
N ARG A 18 3.03 -10.94 8.19
CA ARG A 18 2.43 -10.36 7.01
C ARG A 18 0.97 -10.08 7.22
N ALA A 19 0.48 -9.08 6.51
CA ALA A 19 -0.94 -8.79 6.47
C ALA A 19 -1.26 -8.33 5.07
N GLU A 20 -2.37 -8.80 4.52
CA GLU A 20 -2.77 -8.44 3.17
C GLU A 20 -4.24 -8.12 3.15
N TRP A 21 -4.60 -7.13 2.37
CA TRP A 21 -5.99 -6.75 2.20
C TRP A 21 -6.25 -6.49 0.73
N THR A 22 -7.50 -6.64 0.33
CA THR A 22 -7.93 -6.29 -1.00
C THR A 22 -9.12 -5.35 -0.85
N PHE A 23 -9.10 -4.25 -1.57
CA PHE A 23 -10.16 -3.26 -1.51
C PHE A 23 -10.75 -3.05 -2.88
N PRO A 24 -12.06 -2.86 -2.99
CA PRO A 24 -12.64 -2.55 -4.29
C PRO A 24 -12.14 -1.19 -4.76
N ALA A 25 -12.08 -1.00 -6.06
CA ALA A 25 -11.59 0.26 -6.63
C ALA A 25 -12.66 1.33 -6.52
N GLU A 26 -12.88 1.81 -5.32
CA GLU A 26 -13.89 2.81 -5.00
C GLU A 26 -13.27 3.86 -4.11
N PRO A 27 -13.85 5.05 -4.07
CA PRO A 27 -13.25 6.12 -3.25
C PRO A 27 -13.05 5.72 -1.79
N GLY A 28 -13.93 4.91 -1.26
CA GLY A 28 -13.80 4.50 0.14
C GLY A 28 -12.58 3.65 0.40
N ALA A 29 -11.93 3.12 -0.65
CA ALA A 29 -10.76 2.30 -0.47
C ALA A 29 -9.62 3.05 0.22
N VAL A 30 -9.51 4.35 -0.04
CA VAL A 30 -8.43 5.13 0.57
C VAL A 30 -8.55 5.12 2.08
N ARG A 31 -9.75 5.40 2.58
CA ARG A 31 -9.96 5.43 4.02
C ARG A 31 -9.83 4.04 4.63
N SER A 32 -10.39 3.04 3.95
CA SER A 32 -10.32 1.68 4.46
C SER A 32 -8.88 1.19 4.54
N ALA A 33 -8.10 1.49 3.52
CA ALA A 33 -6.71 1.07 3.52
C ALA A 33 -5.92 1.77 4.62
N ARG A 34 -6.17 3.08 4.80
CA ARG A 34 -5.47 3.82 5.83
C ARG A 34 -5.76 3.26 7.22
N THR A 35 -7.03 2.98 7.48
CA THR A 35 -7.42 2.45 8.78
C THR A 35 -6.85 1.06 9.00
N ALA A 36 -6.92 0.19 7.99
CA ALA A 36 -6.43 -1.16 8.13
C ALA A 36 -4.92 -1.18 8.40
N VAL A 37 -4.18 -0.36 7.66
CA VAL A 37 -2.73 -0.30 7.81
C VAL A 37 -2.36 0.22 9.19
N ARG A 38 -3.01 1.31 9.61
CA ARG A 38 -2.68 1.90 10.90
C ARG A 38 -2.98 0.92 12.04
N ASP A 39 -4.14 0.26 11.98
CA ASP A 39 -4.50 -0.68 13.03
C ASP A 39 -3.54 -1.85 13.07
N GLN A 40 -3.15 -2.36 11.91
CA GLN A 40 -2.24 -3.50 11.87
C GLN A 40 -0.87 -3.13 12.43
N LEU A 41 -0.37 -1.95 12.08
CA LEU A 41 0.95 -1.56 12.56
C LEU A 41 0.92 -1.32 14.07
N CYS A 42 -0.16 -0.75 14.59
CA CYS A 42 -0.27 -0.61 16.02
C CYS A 42 -0.35 -1.97 16.68
N GLY A 43 -1.03 -2.92 16.07
CA GLY A 43 -1.10 -4.26 16.62
C GLY A 43 0.25 -4.98 16.60
N TRP A 44 1.14 -4.56 15.73
CA TRP A 44 2.49 -5.10 15.69
C TRP A 44 3.47 -4.27 16.52
N ASP A 45 2.97 -3.31 17.27
CA ASP A 45 3.82 -2.42 18.08
C ASP A 45 4.74 -1.58 17.21
N LEU A 46 4.26 -1.22 16.04
CA LEU A 46 5.01 -0.37 15.13
C LEU A 46 4.34 0.99 15.03
N ASP A 47 3.89 1.51 16.17
CA ASP A 47 3.19 2.79 16.19
C ASP A 47 4.02 3.92 15.62
N SER A 48 5.32 3.82 15.77
CA SER A 48 6.18 4.92 15.34
C SER A 48 6.14 5.14 13.83
N VAL A 49 5.77 4.12 13.05
CA VAL A 49 5.69 4.29 11.61
C VAL A 49 4.25 4.19 11.11
N ALA A 50 3.28 4.08 11.99
CA ALA A 50 1.91 3.86 11.57
C ALA A 50 1.36 5.02 10.75
N ASP A 51 1.59 6.24 11.20
CA ASP A 51 1.02 7.39 10.51
C ASP A 51 1.67 7.64 9.16
N VAL A 52 2.99 7.54 9.09
CA VAL A 52 3.64 7.78 7.82
C VAL A 52 3.29 6.67 6.84
N THR A 53 3.22 5.43 7.30
CA THR A 53 2.85 4.34 6.41
C THR A 53 1.44 4.52 5.90
N ALA A 54 0.52 4.87 6.78
CA ALA A 54 -0.87 5.08 6.36
C ALA A 54 -0.97 6.21 5.35
N LEU A 55 -0.18 7.25 5.53
CA LEU A 55 -0.19 8.36 4.59
C LEU A 55 0.31 7.90 3.22
N LEU A 56 1.43 7.20 3.19
CA LEU A 56 1.99 6.77 1.92
C LEU A 56 1.07 5.78 1.20
N VAL A 57 0.47 4.87 1.95
CA VAL A 57 -0.49 3.95 1.37
C VAL A 57 -1.68 4.72 0.80
N SER A 58 -2.15 5.74 1.52
CA SER A 58 -3.26 6.55 1.03
C SER A 58 -2.93 7.16 -0.31
N GLU A 59 -1.71 7.68 -0.45
CA GLU A 59 -1.31 8.31 -1.70
C GLU A 59 -1.27 7.30 -2.82
N LEU A 60 -0.73 6.12 -2.55
CA LEU A 60 -0.64 5.10 -3.59
C LEU A 60 -2.00 4.54 -3.97
N VAL A 61 -2.88 4.35 -3.00
CA VAL A 61 -4.22 3.87 -3.30
C VAL A 61 -4.97 4.93 -4.11
N THR A 62 -4.81 6.20 -3.75
CA THR A 62 -5.43 7.28 -4.51
C THR A 62 -4.96 7.26 -5.95
N ASN A 63 -3.66 7.08 -6.16
CA ASN A 63 -3.16 7.01 -7.51
C ASN A 63 -3.72 5.81 -8.25
N SER A 64 -3.80 4.68 -7.60
CA SER A 64 -4.34 3.49 -8.22
C SER A 64 -5.80 3.68 -8.64
N LEU A 65 -6.56 4.41 -7.85
CA LEU A 65 -7.96 4.61 -8.17
C LEU A 65 -8.16 5.36 -9.47
N ARG A 66 -7.17 6.11 -9.90
CA ARG A 66 -7.30 6.84 -11.14
C ARG A 66 -7.21 5.93 -12.35
N HIS A 67 -6.60 4.78 -12.19
CA HIS A 67 -6.32 3.92 -13.33
C HIS A 67 -6.82 2.50 -13.16
N ALA A 68 -7.01 2.06 -11.94
CA ALA A 68 -7.37 0.67 -11.68
C ALA A 68 -8.78 0.37 -12.13
N THR A 69 -8.97 -0.80 -12.66
CA THR A 69 -10.29 -1.26 -13.04
C THR A 69 -10.73 -2.42 -12.17
N GLY A 70 -9.98 -2.75 -11.16
CA GLY A 70 -10.31 -3.86 -10.29
C GLY A 70 -9.72 -3.65 -8.91
N PRO A 71 -9.74 -4.69 -8.11
CA PRO A 71 -9.36 -4.55 -6.71
C PRO A 71 -7.92 -4.09 -6.53
N ILE A 72 -7.71 -3.34 -5.48
CA ILE A 72 -6.38 -2.83 -5.13
C ILE A 72 -5.90 -3.61 -3.93
N GLY A 73 -4.70 -4.15 -4.00
CA GLY A 73 -4.13 -4.93 -2.91
C GLY A 73 -3.16 -4.11 -2.10
N VAL A 74 -3.13 -4.33 -0.80
CA VAL A 74 -2.17 -3.70 0.09
C VAL A 74 -1.58 -4.80 0.93
N ARG A 75 -0.26 -4.82 1.03
CA ARG A 75 0.43 -5.85 1.77
C ARG A 75 1.51 -5.23 2.63
N LEU A 76 1.58 -5.67 3.87
CA LEU A 76 2.61 -5.25 4.80
C LEU A 76 3.42 -6.48 5.20
N VAL A 77 4.73 -6.33 5.21
CA VAL A 77 5.62 -7.38 5.70
C VAL A 77 6.48 -6.74 6.77
N ARG A 78 6.30 -7.20 8.01
CA ARG A 78 6.99 -6.55 9.09
C ARG A 78 8.39 -7.12 9.23
N PRO A 79 9.29 -6.37 9.83
CA PRO A 79 10.65 -6.83 9.99
C PRO A 79 10.71 -8.08 10.83
N GLY A 80 11.58 -9.01 10.44
CA GLY A 80 11.78 -10.21 11.20
C GLY A 80 13.23 -10.35 11.57
N GLY A 81 13.48 -10.99 12.68
CA GLY A 81 14.83 -11.23 13.11
C GLY A 81 15.62 -9.95 13.28
N LEU A 82 16.71 -9.84 12.57
CA LEU A 82 17.57 -8.66 12.66
C LEU A 82 17.17 -7.57 11.72
N ALA A 83 16.19 -7.80 10.88
CA ALA A 83 15.79 -6.79 9.93
C ALA A 83 15.05 -5.66 10.66
N ASP A 84 15.26 -4.46 10.19
CA ASP A 84 14.62 -3.29 10.77
C ASP A 84 13.87 -2.52 9.70
N THR A 85 13.32 -3.20 8.73
CA THR A 85 12.67 -2.59 7.60
C THR A 85 11.26 -3.13 7.45
N LEU A 86 10.31 -2.23 7.32
CA LEU A 86 8.94 -2.58 7.01
C LEU A 86 8.76 -2.47 5.51
N LEU A 87 8.29 -3.52 4.88
CA LEU A 87 8.01 -3.52 3.45
C LEU A 87 6.52 -3.32 3.23
N VAL A 88 6.18 -2.44 2.30
CA VAL A 88 4.80 -2.15 1.97
C VAL A 88 4.64 -2.27 0.47
N GLU A 89 3.59 -2.95 0.04
CA GLU A 89 3.30 -3.12 -1.38
C GLU A 89 1.86 -2.75 -1.66
N VAL A 90 1.65 -2.00 -2.74
CA VAL A 90 0.32 -1.67 -3.21
C VAL A 90 0.23 -2.15 -4.65
N SER A 91 -0.72 -3.02 -4.93
CA SER A 91 -0.85 -3.59 -6.26
C SER A 91 -2.17 -3.18 -6.88
N ASP A 92 -2.17 -3.00 -8.19
CA ASP A 92 -3.41 -2.74 -8.88
C ASP A 92 -3.38 -3.44 -10.23
N PRO A 93 -4.55 -3.82 -10.73
CA PRO A 93 -4.64 -4.58 -11.97
C PRO A 93 -4.73 -3.68 -13.18
N LEU A 94 -3.71 -2.88 -13.41
CA LEU A 94 -3.72 -2.00 -14.54
C LEU A 94 -3.68 -2.81 -15.82
N PRO A 95 -4.63 -2.63 -16.70
CA PRO A 95 -4.62 -3.40 -17.94
C PRO A 95 -3.50 -2.98 -18.88
N ASP A 96 -3.12 -1.72 -18.86
CA ASP A 96 -2.09 -1.24 -19.75
C ASP A 96 -0.89 -0.76 -19.00
N PRO A 97 0.29 -0.99 -19.54
CA PRO A 97 1.48 -0.41 -18.92
C PRO A 97 1.36 1.11 -18.93
N PRO A 98 1.71 1.75 -17.86
CA PRO A 98 1.59 3.20 -17.75
C PRO A 98 2.75 3.94 -18.37
N HIS A 99 3.21 3.51 -19.50
CA HIS A 99 4.45 4.03 -20.01
C HIS A 99 4.38 5.48 -20.40
N GLU A 100 3.30 5.89 -21.03
CA GLU A 100 3.24 7.27 -21.45
C GLU A 100 2.93 8.18 -20.37
N ARG A 101 2.09 7.72 -19.50
CA ARG A 101 1.63 8.64 -18.52
C ARG A 101 2.66 9.03 -17.56
N ALA A 102 3.61 8.22 -17.40
CA ALA A 102 4.64 8.52 -16.45
C ALA A 102 5.35 9.79 -16.75
N ALA A 103 5.10 10.32 -17.89
CA ALA A 103 5.81 11.52 -18.26
C ALA A 103 5.20 12.80 -17.74
N ARG A 104 4.15 12.71 -16.96
CA ARG A 104 3.48 13.92 -16.52
C ARG A 104 3.85 14.25 -15.09
N PRO A 105 4.94 14.92 -14.88
CA PRO A 105 5.39 15.17 -13.52
C PRO A 105 4.45 16.04 -12.71
N GLU A 106 3.67 16.85 -13.33
CA GLU A 106 2.75 17.69 -12.59
C GLU A 106 1.50 16.93 -12.20
N ASP A 107 1.36 15.71 -12.63
CA ASP A 107 0.22 14.90 -12.24
C ASP A 107 0.30 14.60 -10.78
N GLU A 108 -0.84 14.37 -10.19
CA GLU A 108 -0.87 14.01 -8.79
C GLU A 108 -0.20 12.69 -8.52
N SER A 109 -0.16 11.81 -9.51
CA SER A 109 0.57 10.58 -9.36
C SER A 109 2.04 10.86 -9.07
N GLY A 110 2.60 11.82 -9.78
CA GLY A 110 4.00 12.14 -9.54
C GLY A 110 4.20 12.69 -8.15
N ARG A 111 3.24 13.45 -7.66
CA ARG A 111 3.35 13.98 -6.33
C ARG A 111 3.34 12.89 -5.29
N GLY A 112 2.47 11.88 -5.45
CA GLY A 112 2.41 10.78 -4.52
C GLY A 112 3.70 9.99 -4.50
N LEU A 113 4.28 9.74 -5.68
CA LEU A 113 5.53 9.01 -5.74
C LEU A 113 6.67 9.82 -5.17
N GLN A 114 6.64 11.14 -5.31
CA GLN A 114 7.65 11.97 -4.71
C GLN A 114 7.60 11.86 -3.18
N LEU A 115 6.41 11.80 -2.64
CA LEU A 115 6.26 11.66 -1.21
C LEU A 115 6.82 10.33 -0.75
N VAL A 116 6.54 9.27 -1.49
CA VAL A 116 7.07 7.95 -1.17
C VAL A 116 8.59 7.98 -1.23
N ALA A 117 9.14 8.55 -2.29
CA ALA A 117 10.59 8.60 -2.47
C ALA A 117 11.26 9.37 -1.34
N GLY A 118 10.63 10.46 -0.91
CA GLY A 118 11.23 11.29 0.12
C GLY A 118 11.10 10.73 1.52
N SER A 119 10.14 9.84 1.73
CA SER A 119 9.87 9.32 3.06
C SER A 119 10.39 7.92 3.28
N SER A 120 10.69 7.18 2.23
CA SER A 120 11.06 5.80 2.36
C SER A 120 12.56 5.60 2.23
N ARG A 121 13.03 4.48 2.74
CA ARG A 121 14.43 4.11 2.63
C ARG A 121 14.72 3.67 1.20
N ARG A 122 13.83 2.90 0.62
CA ARG A 122 13.92 2.47 -0.77
C ARG A 122 12.51 2.32 -1.29
N TRP A 123 12.35 2.43 -2.60
CA TRP A 123 11.05 2.22 -3.21
C TRP A 123 11.25 1.87 -4.68
N GLY A 124 10.21 1.34 -5.28
CA GLY A 124 10.27 1.00 -6.69
C GLY A 124 8.93 0.49 -7.19
N THR A 125 8.93 0.09 -8.44
CA THR A 125 7.76 -0.52 -9.03
C THR A 125 8.20 -1.77 -9.75
N ARG A 126 7.30 -2.72 -9.86
CA ARG A 126 7.59 -3.92 -10.63
C ARG A 126 6.30 -4.46 -11.21
N PRO A 127 6.40 -5.19 -12.30
CA PRO A 127 5.20 -5.77 -12.91
C PRO A 127 4.67 -6.91 -12.06
N ASP A 128 3.39 -7.18 -12.25
CA ASP A 128 2.72 -8.26 -11.60
C ASP A 128 1.92 -8.96 -12.67
N ASP A 129 1.43 -10.15 -12.39
CA ASP A 129 0.68 -10.91 -13.39
C ASP A 129 -0.48 -10.12 -13.95
N THR A 130 -1.16 -9.37 -13.14
CA THR A 130 -2.35 -8.67 -13.56
C THR A 130 -2.18 -7.16 -13.60
N GLY A 131 -1.00 -6.66 -13.32
CA GLY A 131 -0.84 -5.20 -13.30
C GLY A 131 0.52 -4.83 -12.80
N LYS A 132 0.55 -3.97 -11.78
CA LYS A 132 1.81 -3.52 -11.26
C LYS A 132 1.76 -3.41 -9.74
N ILE A 133 2.93 -3.43 -9.15
CA ILE A 133 3.10 -3.25 -7.71
C ILE A 133 4.03 -2.07 -7.50
N VAL A 134 3.62 -1.16 -6.64
CA VAL A 134 4.49 -0.10 -6.14
C VAL A 134 4.85 -0.50 -4.72
N TRP A 135 6.12 -0.52 -4.40
CA TRP A 135 6.55 -0.94 -3.08
C TRP A 135 7.49 0.09 -2.48
N PHE A 136 7.54 0.10 -1.15
CA PHE A 136 8.51 0.94 -0.46
C PHE A 136 8.90 0.29 0.86
N GLU A 137 10.05 0.70 1.37
CA GLU A 137 10.56 0.19 2.63
C GLU A 137 10.81 1.35 3.57
N LEU A 138 10.41 1.17 4.81
CA LEU A 138 10.62 2.18 5.83
C LEU A 138 11.48 1.60 6.93
N ALA A 139 12.38 2.42 7.44
CA ALA A 139 13.17 2.01 8.59
C ALA A 139 12.27 2.01 9.82
N VAL A 140 12.39 0.98 10.61
CA VAL A 140 11.62 0.88 11.83
C VAL A 140 12.58 1.10 12.99
N PRO A 141 12.37 2.11 13.82
CA PRO A 141 13.26 2.35 14.94
C PRO A 141 13.24 1.16 15.88
N GLY A 142 14.39 0.78 16.31
CA GLY A 142 14.59 -0.42 17.10
C GLY A 142 14.07 -0.43 18.50
#